data_a6c6f6e4888d88e233bed5da97b4f7eb
#
_entry.id   a6c6f6e4888d88e233bed5da97b4f7eb
#
_cell.length_a   1.000
_cell.length_b   1.000
_cell.length_c   1.000
_cell.angle_alpha   90.00
_cell.angle_beta   90.00
_cell.angle_gamma   90.00
#
_symmetry.space_group_name_H-M   'P 1'
#
loop_
_entity.id
_entity.type
_entity.pdbx_description
1 polymer ?
#
loop_
_entity_poly.entity_id
_entity_poly.type
_entity_poly.pdbx_seq_one_letter_code
_entity_poly.pdbx_strand_id
1 'polypeptide(L)'
;MTLTPHLFTSESATIPASSEISSRMHWWASIAGIVLIFIILMDAFETIVLPRRIKRTFFRISSRFYKKTWRFWTRVGRHIKSANRREGFLAYFGPLSLFPLLGFWALGLIFGFACVQYGLGEHLTLANEKITFGKVLYLSGETFFTLGYGDITPNNAAARALAVMEAGMGFAFLGVVIGYLPVIYNSFAAREIEISLLDARAGSPPSASEFLGRLGCCPEQTVLDEIFRDWERWCADLLSSHISYPVLLFFRSQHSNQSWVSALTVMLDVTSLIMTGVDGIHPDQAKLTFAMARHAVVDLAQVVDTQYSPHDVGRLGAEDLKRLRSELASHGVTLYDGADAAERLAKLRILYEPYLYSLSRRLLMTLPPWIHTDHNKDNWQAGPWDRAIQARALEHPGHAADEHF
;
A
#
# COMPACT_ATOMS: atom_id res chain seq x y z
N MET A 1 89.79 23.85 -39.35
CA MET A 1 88.66 24.38 -38.51
C MET A 1 87.56 23.32 -38.54
N THR A 2 87.61 22.42 -37.58
CA THR A 2 86.87 21.14 -37.53
C THR A 2 85.64 21.31 -36.66
N LEU A 3 84.44 21.07 -37.21
CA LEU A 3 83.18 20.99 -36.50
C LEU A 3 82.83 19.53 -36.21
N THR A 4 82.74 19.19 -34.91
CA THR A 4 82.28 17.91 -34.38
C THR A 4 80.75 17.87 -34.30
N PRO A 5 80.06 16.75 -34.69
CA PRO A 5 78.62 16.59 -34.48
C PRO A 5 78.31 16.00 -33.12
N HIS A 6 77.39 16.64 -32.39
CA HIS A 6 76.79 16.10 -31.15
C HIS A 6 75.77 15.04 -31.49
N LEU A 7 75.96 13.84 -30.91
CA LEU A 7 75.02 12.70 -30.90
C LEU A 7 73.87 13.03 -29.96
N PHE A 8 72.64 13.00 -30.48
CA PHE A 8 71.43 12.98 -29.70
C PHE A 8 71.11 11.51 -29.33
N THR A 9 71.23 11.20 -28.07
CA THR A 9 70.69 9.96 -27.49
C THR A 9 69.20 10.10 -27.24
N SER A 10 68.42 9.23 -27.89
CA SER A 10 66.98 9.10 -27.66
C SER A 10 66.73 8.40 -26.33
N GLU A 11 66.28 9.12 -25.32
CA GLU A 11 65.74 8.56 -24.10
C GLU A 11 64.34 8.02 -24.39
N SER A 12 64.18 6.73 -24.37
CA SER A 12 62.90 6.05 -24.38
C SER A 12 62.19 6.27 -23.05
N ALA A 13 61.21 7.18 -23.03
CA ALA A 13 60.35 7.40 -21.90
C ALA A 13 59.46 6.15 -21.69
N THR A 14 59.78 5.38 -20.69
CA THR A 14 58.89 4.33 -20.14
C THR A 14 57.64 5.01 -19.52
N ILE A 15 56.48 4.78 -20.14
CA ILE A 15 55.17 5.18 -19.62
C ILE A 15 54.94 4.41 -18.31
N PRO A 16 54.64 5.09 -17.20
CA PRO A 16 54.50 4.41 -15.91
C PRO A 16 53.26 3.53 -15.85
N ALA A 17 53.41 2.35 -15.28
CA ALA A 17 52.36 1.34 -15.06
C ALA A 17 51.12 1.80 -14.25
N SER A 18 51.16 3.02 -13.72
CA SER A 18 50.06 3.65 -13.00
C SER A 18 48.85 4.00 -13.88
N SER A 19 49.02 4.20 -15.19
CA SER A 19 47.93 4.51 -16.11
C SER A 19 47.05 3.27 -16.42
N GLU A 20 47.62 2.08 -16.44
CA GLU A 20 46.86 0.84 -16.67
C GLU A 20 46.01 0.41 -15.48
N ILE A 21 46.48 0.61 -14.27
CA ILE A 21 45.73 0.31 -13.06
C ILE A 21 44.55 1.26 -12.88
N SER A 22 44.72 2.56 -13.20
CA SER A 22 43.66 3.56 -13.21
C SER A 22 42.57 3.23 -14.24
N SER A 23 42.93 2.85 -15.45
CA SER A 23 42.01 2.47 -16.52
C SER A 23 41.17 1.22 -16.18
N ARG A 24 41.76 0.22 -15.52
CA ARG A 24 41.03 -0.99 -15.09
C ARG A 24 40.03 -0.70 -13.96
N MET A 25 40.35 0.19 -13.05
CA MET A 25 39.47 0.55 -11.94
C MET A 25 38.22 1.31 -12.43
N HIS A 26 38.37 2.18 -13.42
CA HIS A 26 37.24 2.88 -14.05
C HIS A 26 36.29 1.95 -14.78
N TRP A 27 36.75 0.91 -15.43
CA TRP A 27 35.91 -0.05 -16.15
C TRP A 27 34.95 -0.81 -15.23
N TRP A 28 35.40 -1.20 -14.04
CA TRP A 28 34.54 -1.81 -13.02
C TRP A 28 33.42 -0.89 -12.56
N ALA A 29 33.64 0.43 -12.52
CA ALA A 29 32.60 1.41 -12.19
C ALA A 29 31.48 1.41 -13.23
N SER A 30 31.82 1.35 -14.53
CA SER A 30 30.82 1.24 -15.60
C SER A 30 29.97 -0.02 -15.49
N ILE A 31 30.58 -1.18 -15.26
CA ILE A 31 29.84 -2.43 -15.07
C ILE A 31 28.91 -2.33 -13.86
N ALA A 32 29.41 -1.85 -12.72
CA ALA A 32 28.62 -1.68 -11.52
C ALA A 32 27.44 -0.71 -11.75
N GLY A 33 27.65 0.38 -12.48
CA GLY A 33 26.64 1.33 -12.87
C GLY A 33 25.54 0.70 -13.73
N ILE A 34 25.91 -0.04 -14.78
CA ILE A 34 24.95 -0.75 -15.66
C ILE A 34 24.12 -1.75 -14.84
N VAL A 35 24.77 -2.55 -13.99
CA VAL A 35 24.09 -3.53 -13.14
C VAL A 35 23.11 -2.83 -12.19
N LEU A 36 23.50 -1.69 -11.59
CA LEU A 36 22.64 -0.91 -10.70
C LEU A 36 21.44 -0.33 -11.45
N ILE A 37 21.65 0.28 -12.62
CA ILE A 37 20.55 0.80 -13.48
C ILE A 37 19.56 -0.34 -13.78
N PHE A 38 20.06 -1.50 -14.20
CA PHE A 38 19.21 -2.65 -14.50
C PHE A 38 18.40 -3.11 -13.28
N ILE A 39 19.03 -3.20 -12.10
CA ILE A 39 18.36 -3.60 -10.85
C ILE A 39 17.24 -2.60 -10.49
N ILE A 40 17.52 -1.30 -10.59
CA ILE A 40 16.51 -0.26 -10.26
C ILE A 40 15.36 -0.29 -11.27
N LEU A 41 15.65 -0.41 -12.57
CA LEU A 41 14.61 -0.49 -13.59
C LEU A 41 13.74 -1.74 -13.43
N MET A 42 14.35 -2.89 -13.10
CA MET A 42 13.61 -4.12 -12.83
C MET A 42 12.72 -4.00 -11.59
N ASP A 43 13.22 -3.41 -10.49
CA ASP A 43 12.42 -3.19 -9.27
C ASP A 43 11.25 -2.21 -9.53
N ALA A 44 11.48 -1.14 -10.30
CA ALA A 44 10.44 -0.20 -10.70
C ALA A 44 9.41 -0.86 -11.62
N PHE A 45 9.85 -1.63 -12.62
CA PHE A 45 8.98 -2.37 -13.52
C PHE A 45 8.10 -3.39 -12.77
N GLU A 46 8.70 -4.19 -11.86
CA GLU A 46 7.95 -5.15 -11.03
C GLU A 46 6.96 -4.48 -10.09
N THR A 47 7.25 -3.25 -9.64
CA THR A 47 6.41 -2.54 -8.68
C THR A 47 5.27 -1.79 -9.34
N ILE A 48 5.49 -1.24 -10.54
CA ILE A 48 4.53 -0.34 -11.22
C ILE A 48 3.76 -1.06 -12.32
N VAL A 49 4.45 -1.88 -13.13
CA VAL A 49 3.91 -2.44 -14.37
C VAL A 49 3.41 -3.86 -14.23
N LEU A 50 4.05 -4.67 -13.36
CA LEU A 50 3.76 -6.09 -13.29
C LEU A 50 2.70 -6.41 -12.22
N PRO A 51 1.42 -6.69 -12.59
CA PRO A 51 0.35 -6.99 -11.64
C PRO A 51 0.42 -8.40 -11.05
N ARG A 52 1.42 -9.22 -11.45
CA ARG A 52 1.50 -10.63 -11.08
C ARG A 52 2.38 -10.87 -9.86
N ARG A 53 1.89 -11.69 -8.91
CA ARG A 53 2.73 -12.27 -7.83
C ARG A 53 3.80 -13.20 -8.42
N ILE A 54 5.03 -12.72 -8.53
CA ILE A 54 6.18 -13.59 -8.74
C ILE A 54 6.68 -14.01 -7.36
N LYS A 55 6.48 -15.29 -7.01
CA LYS A 55 6.74 -15.82 -5.65
C LYS A 55 8.21 -15.73 -5.19
N ARG A 56 9.19 -15.51 -6.09
CA ARG A 56 10.63 -15.44 -5.78
C ARG A 56 11.38 -14.58 -6.80
N THR A 57 11.33 -13.26 -6.65
CA THR A 57 12.35 -12.41 -7.28
C THR A 57 13.36 -11.98 -6.24
N PHE A 58 14.62 -12.28 -6.51
CA PHE A 58 15.75 -12.05 -5.60
C PHE A 58 15.96 -10.56 -5.28
N PHE A 59 15.42 -9.67 -6.13
CA PHE A 59 15.73 -8.24 -6.14
C PHE A 59 14.57 -7.33 -5.71
N ARG A 60 13.55 -7.79 -5.00
CA ARG A 60 12.45 -6.93 -4.52
C ARG A 60 12.92 -5.93 -3.46
N ILE A 61 13.59 -4.86 -3.93
CA ILE A 61 14.10 -3.78 -3.05
C ILE A 61 12.91 -3.01 -2.47
N SER A 62 11.90 -2.67 -3.29
CA SER A 62 10.68 -1.98 -2.87
C SER A 62 9.94 -2.72 -1.75
N SER A 63 9.80 -4.06 -1.83
CA SER A 63 9.19 -4.84 -0.76
C SER A 63 9.97 -4.79 0.56
N ARG A 64 11.32 -4.83 0.49
CA ARG A 64 12.18 -4.69 1.66
C ARG A 64 12.11 -3.27 2.23
N PHE A 65 12.03 -2.27 1.36
CA PHE A 65 11.84 -0.86 1.72
C PHE A 65 10.56 -0.69 2.54
N TYR A 66 9.38 -1.13 2.02
CA TYR A 66 8.13 -1.04 2.77
C TYR A 66 8.16 -1.80 4.09
N LYS A 67 8.74 -3.02 4.13
CA LYS A 67 8.87 -3.79 5.37
C LYS A 67 9.71 -3.08 6.44
N LYS A 68 10.83 -2.47 6.06
CA LYS A 68 11.74 -1.77 6.99
C LYS A 68 11.16 -0.44 7.45
N THR A 69 10.67 0.38 6.52
CA THR A 69 10.10 1.70 6.82
C THR A 69 8.82 1.58 7.64
N TRP A 70 7.94 0.62 7.34
CA TRP A 70 6.76 0.33 8.15
C TRP A 70 7.10 -0.10 9.57
N ARG A 71 8.09 -0.99 9.76
CA ARG A 71 8.55 -1.38 11.10
C ARG A 71 9.05 -0.18 11.91
N PHE A 72 9.80 0.70 11.28
CA PHE A 72 10.27 1.93 11.91
C PHE A 72 9.10 2.84 12.27
N TRP A 73 8.19 3.09 11.32
CA TRP A 73 7.03 3.95 11.49
C TRP A 73 6.10 3.47 12.61
N THR A 74 5.80 2.16 12.64
CA THR A 74 4.98 1.56 13.70
C THR A 74 5.66 1.59 15.06
N ARG A 75 6.98 1.49 15.12
CA ARG A 75 7.72 1.63 16.38
C ARG A 75 7.55 3.03 16.95
N VAL A 76 7.65 4.07 16.14
CA VAL A 76 7.37 5.45 16.54
C VAL A 76 5.90 5.62 16.93
N GLY A 77 4.97 5.13 16.11
CA GLY A 77 3.52 5.21 16.36
C GLY A 77 3.08 4.58 17.69
N ARG A 78 3.72 3.51 18.14
CA ARG A 78 3.42 2.84 19.43
C ARG A 78 3.69 3.71 20.66
N HIS A 79 4.55 4.73 20.55
CA HIS A 79 4.81 5.68 21.63
C HIS A 79 3.69 6.72 21.78
N ILE A 80 2.80 6.85 20.78
CA ILE A 80 1.67 7.78 20.81
C ILE A 80 0.54 7.16 21.63
N LYS A 81 0.27 7.71 22.81
CA LYS A 81 -0.73 7.20 23.78
C LYS A 81 -2.17 7.38 23.29
N SER A 82 -2.48 8.50 22.60
CA SER A 82 -3.83 8.78 22.11
C SER A 82 -4.12 7.95 20.86
N ALA A 83 -5.22 7.18 20.86
CA ALA A 83 -5.64 6.32 19.75
C ALA A 83 -5.84 7.14 18.46
N ASN A 84 -6.59 8.25 18.53
CA ASN A 84 -6.87 9.10 17.37
C ASN A 84 -5.60 9.76 16.80
N ARG A 85 -4.69 10.22 17.66
CA ARG A 85 -3.40 10.78 17.20
C ARG A 85 -2.52 9.71 16.57
N ARG A 86 -2.54 8.49 17.10
CA ARG A 86 -1.81 7.35 16.54
C ARG A 86 -2.37 6.97 15.18
N GLU A 87 -3.69 6.88 15.03
CA GLU A 87 -4.32 6.61 13.72
C GLU A 87 -3.97 7.71 12.71
N GLY A 88 -4.08 8.98 13.08
CA GLY A 88 -3.66 10.09 12.22
C GLY A 88 -2.19 9.99 11.80
N PHE A 89 -1.28 9.67 12.75
CA PHE A 89 0.14 9.47 12.43
C PHE A 89 0.36 8.29 11.46
N LEU A 90 -0.33 7.17 11.69
CA LEU A 90 -0.22 5.99 10.82
C LEU A 90 -0.80 6.25 9.43
N ALA A 91 -1.80 7.10 9.30
CA ALA A 91 -2.43 7.46 8.02
C ALA A 91 -1.45 8.15 7.05
N TYR A 92 -0.48 8.90 7.55
CA TYR A 92 0.53 9.53 6.70
C TYR A 92 1.47 8.54 6.02
N PHE A 93 1.63 7.32 6.56
CA PHE A 93 2.62 6.38 6.02
C PHE A 93 2.33 5.99 4.57
N GLY A 94 1.09 5.66 4.24
CA GLY A 94 0.72 5.23 2.89
C GLY A 94 1.17 6.24 1.82
N PRO A 95 0.60 7.45 1.80
CA PRO A 95 0.98 8.49 0.84
C PRO A 95 2.44 8.91 0.93
N LEU A 96 2.95 9.13 2.16
CA LEU A 96 4.30 9.64 2.35
C LEU A 96 5.37 8.64 1.92
N SER A 97 5.14 7.34 2.03
CA SER A 97 6.11 6.30 1.66
C SER A 97 6.40 6.22 0.16
N LEU A 98 5.52 6.76 -0.67
CA LEU A 98 5.72 6.83 -2.12
C LEU A 98 6.90 7.75 -2.49
N PHE A 99 7.00 8.91 -1.85
CA PHE A 99 8.06 9.88 -2.17
C PHE A 99 9.48 9.34 -1.91
N PRO A 100 9.81 8.75 -0.75
CA PRO A 100 11.11 8.15 -0.55
C PRO A 100 11.39 6.97 -1.48
N LEU A 101 10.38 6.19 -1.88
CA LEU A 101 10.56 5.11 -2.84
C LEU A 101 10.92 5.65 -4.24
N LEU A 102 10.17 6.64 -4.71
CA LEU A 102 10.47 7.31 -5.99
C LEU A 102 11.82 7.99 -5.96
N GLY A 103 12.14 8.70 -4.86
CA GLY A 103 13.46 9.30 -4.64
C GLY A 103 14.58 8.26 -4.63
N PHE A 104 14.36 7.09 -4.04
CA PHE A 104 15.32 5.99 -4.05
C PHE A 104 15.62 5.49 -5.48
N TRP A 105 14.61 5.33 -6.32
CA TRP A 105 14.81 4.94 -7.72
C TRP A 105 15.52 6.04 -8.51
N ALA A 106 15.10 7.30 -8.39
CA ALA A 106 15.74 8.42 -9.06
C ALA A 106 17.22 8.54 -8.68
N LEU A 107 17.53 8.54 -7.38
CA LEU A 107 18.91 8.60 -6.89
C LEU A 107 19.73 7.38 -7.31
N GLY A 108 19.12 6.20 -7.34
CA GLY A 108 19.77 4.98 -7.80
C GLY A 108 20.11 5.03 -9.29
N LEU A 109 19.22 5.57 -10.13
CA LEU A 109 19.49 5.78 -11.57
C LEU A 109 20.58 6.83 -11.79
N ILE A 110 20.50 8.00 -11.15
CA ILE A 110 21.51 9.05 -11.20
C ILE A 110 22.88 8.49 -10.79
N PHE A 111 22.95 7.78 -9.68
CA PHE A 111 24.21 7.17 -9.22
C PHE A 111 24.73 6.10 -10.20
N GLY A 112 23.85 5.30 -10.77
CA GLY A 112 24.18 4.30 -11.78
C GLY A 112 24.77 4.92 -13.06
N PHE A 113 24.11 5.97 -13.59
CA PHE A 113 24.62 6.71 -14.74
C PHE A 113 25.93 7.42 -14.42
N ALA A 114 26.06 8.03 -13.24
CA ALA A 114 27.31 8.63 -12.81
C ALA A 114 28.46 7.61 -12.76
N CYS A 115 28.22 6.38 -12.29
CA CYS A 115 29.21 5.31 -12.30
C CYS A 115 29.60 4.93 -13.73
N VAL A 116 28.65 4.84 -14.67
CA VAL A 116 28.95 4.55 -16.07
C VAL A 116 29.77 5.69 -16.70
N GLN A 117 29.36 6.93 -16.52
CA GLN A 117 30.09 8.12 -17.00
C GLN A 117 31.52 8.17 -16.43
N TYR A 118 31.68 7.97 -15.13
CA TYR A 118 32.98 7.97 -14.48
C TYR A 118 33.90 6.87 -15.00
N GLY A 119 33.34 5.69 -15.27
CA GLY A 119 34.07 4.55 -15.81
C GLY A 119 34.53 4.71 -17.28
N LEU A 120 33.90 5.60 -18.05
CA LEU A 120 34.35 5.97 -19.41
C LEU A 120 35.65 6.80 -19.39
N GLY A 121 36.08 7.33 -18.23
CA GLY A 121 37.33 8.06 -18.08
C GLY A 121 37.24 9.56 -18.40
N GLU A 122 38.31 10.14 -18.96
CA GLU A 122 38.45 11.57 -19.22
C GLU A 122 37.64 12.07 -20.44
N HIS A 123 36.33 11.87 -20.44
CA HIS A 123 35.44 12.22 -21.55
C HIS A 123 34.53 13.41 -21.27
N LEU A 124 34.87 14.18 -20.23
CA LEU A 124 34.12 15.38 -19.83
C LEU A 124 35.04 16.60 -19.94
N THR A 125 34.47 17.72 -20.38
CA THR A 125 35.14 19.02 -20.39
C THR A 125 34.69 19.81 -19.18
N LEU A 126 35.64 20.25 -18.38
CA LEU A 126 35.47 21.12 -17.25
C LEU A 126 36.56 22.21 -17.28
N ALA A 127 36.22 23.46 -17.05
CA ALA A 127 37.15 24.56 -17.06
C ALA A 127 38.23 24.41 -15.99
N ASN A 128 39.46 23.98 -16.41
CA ASN A 128 40.72 23.92 -15.60
C ASN A 128 40.68 23.12 -14.28
N GLU A 129 39.73 22.21 -14.10
CA GLU A 129 39.65 21.40 -12.89
C GLU A 129 39.66 19.89 -13.16
N LYS A 130 40.21 19.12 -12.21
CA LYS A 130 40.19 17.65 -12.28
C LYS A 130 38.76 17.10 -12.17
N ILE A 131 38.43 16.12 -13.00
CA ILE A 131 37.19 15.39 -12.94
C ILE A 131 37.20 14.51 -11.68
N THR A 132 36.26 14.74 -10.77
CA THR A 132 36.03 13.93 -9.58
C THR A 132 34.69 13.21 -9.71
N PHE A 133 34.48 12.08 -9.00
CA PHE A 133 33.20 11.38 -8.99
C PHE A 133 32.04 12.28 -8.57
N GLY A 134 32.25 13.21 -7.62
CA GLY A 134 31.22 14.16 -7.20
C GLY A 134 30.75 15.10 -8.32
N LYS A 135 31.65 15.52 -9.22
CA LYS A 135 31.32 16.33 -10.37
C LYS A 135 30.55 15.53 -11.44
N VAL A 136 30.93 14.26 -11.63
CA VAL A 136 30.20 13.34 -12.51
C VAL A 136 28.80 13.04 -11.97
N LEU A 137 28.67 12.87 -10.67
CA LEU A 137 27.38 12.68 -10.00
C LEU A 137 26.48 13.91 -10.14
N TYR A 138 27.06 15.11 -10.04
CA TYR A 138 26.36 16.37 -10.30
C TYR A 138 25.87 16.44 -11.75
N LEU A 139 26.75 16.18 -12.73
CA LEU A 139 26.40 16.13 -14.16
C LEU A 139 25.27 15.13 -14.43
N SER A 140 25.33 13.95 -13.81
CA SER A 140 24.26 12.94 -13.94
C SER A 140 22.95 13.47 -13.35
N GLY A 141 22.97 14.10 -12.18
CA GLY A 141 21.79 14.71 -11.58
C GLY A 141 21.15 15.81 -12.44
N GLU A 142 21.96 16.72 -12.98
CA GLU A 142 21.46 17.79 -13.86
C GLU A 142 20.93 17.25 -15.19
N THR A 143 21.56 16.22 -15.72
CA THR A 143 21.12 15.55 -16.95
C THR A 143 19.81 14.81 -16.74
N PHE A 144 19.71 14.02 -15.65
CA PHE A 144 18.51 13.26 -15.33
C PHE A 144 17.29 14.15 -15.07
N PHE A 145 17.47 15.28 -14.37
CA PHE A 145 16.40 16.27 -14.15
C PHE A 145 16.30 17.31 -15.26
N THR A 146 17.04 17.16 -16.36
CA THR A 146 17.01 18.02 -17.53
C THR A 146 17.30 19.50 -17.24
N LEU A 147 18.19 19.78 -16.26
CA LEU A 147 18.57 21.16 -15.91
C LEU A 147 19.51 21.77 -16.95
N GLY A 148 20.60 21.05 -17.31
CA GLY A 148 21.49 21.40 -18.41
C GLY A 148 22.23 22.74 -18.25
N TYR A 149 22.83 23.00 -17.09
CA TYR A 149 23.59 24.25 -16.86
C TYR A 149 24.79 24.41 -17.82
N GLY A 150 25.38 23.29 -18.29
CA GLY A 150 26.45 23.32 -19.28
C GLY A 150 27.83 23.67 -18.75
N ASP A 151 28.01 23.69 -17.43
CA ASP A 151 29.30 23.89 -16.76
C ASP A 151 30.19 22.64 -16.85
N ILE A 152 29.58 21.46 -16.95
CA ILE A 152 30.24 20.19 -17.27
C ILE A 152 29.58 19.62 -18.53
N THR A 153 30.39 19.33 -19.56
CA THR A 153 29.84 18.82 -20.82
C THR A 153 30.56 17.59 -21.33
N PRO A 154 29.82 16.60 -21.91
CA PRO A 154 30.47 15.46 -22.56
C PRO A 154 31.17 15.87 -23.85
N ASN A 155 32.45 15.46 -24.02
CA ASN A 155 33.28 15.87 -25.13
C ASN A 155 33.40 14.85 -26.28
N ASN A 156 32.97 13.58 -26.05
CA ASN A 156 33.02 12.55 -27.08
C ASN A 156 31.61 11.95 -27.38
N ALA A 157 31.52 11.18 -28.47
CA ALA A 157 30.27 10.62 -28.98
C ALA A 157 29.61 9.66 -27.96
N ALA A 158 30.39 8.83 -27.27
CA ALA A 158 29.89 7.84 -26.31
C ALA A 158 29.27 8.54 -25.07
N ALA A 159 29.98 9.52 -24.48
CA ALA A 159 29.50 10.27 -23.35
C ALA A 159 28.26 11.13 -23.70
N ARG A 160 28.21 11.70 -24.91
CA ARG A 160 27.03 12.42 -25.41
C ARG A 160 25.82 11.50 -25.59
N ALA A 161 26.02 10.31 -26.19
CA ALA A 161 24.95 9.33 -26.34
C ALA A 161 24.41 8.88 -24.97
N LEU A 162 25.30 8.65 -24.00
CA LEU A 162 24.92 8.28 -22.64
C LEU A 162 24.12 9.41 -21.94
N ALA A 163 24.54 10.66 -22.08
CA ALA A 163 23.81 11.80 -21.53
C ALA A 163 22.40 11.95 -22.14
N VAL A 164 22.24 11.70 -23.46
CA VAL A 164 20.93 11.71 -24.11
C VAL A 164 20.06 10.57 -23.60
N MET A 165 20.61 9.36 -23.42
CA MET A 165 19.87 8.23 -22.83
C MET A 165 19.46 8.52 -21.38
N GLU A 166 20.32 9.14 -20.59
CA GLU A 166 20.05 9.52 -19.21
C GLU A 166 18.94 10.56 -19.13
N ALA A 167 19.00 11.61 -19.93
CA ALA A 167 17.93 12.62 -20.02
C ALA A 167 16.60 12.01 -20.45
N GLY A 168 16.62 11.13 -21.45
CA GLY A 168 15.43 10.35 -21.86
C GLY A 168 14.87 9.48 -20.75
N MET A 169 15.73 8.86 -19.97
CA MET A 169 15.33 8.04 -18.80
C MET A 169 14.70 8.91 -17.70
N GLY A 170 15.27 10.07 -17.40
CA GLY A 170 14.73 11.03 -16.44
C GLY A 170 13.33 11.51 -16.84
N PHE A 171 13.14 11.84 -18.13
CA PHE A 171 11.84 12.22 -18.67
C PHE A 171 10.82 11.08 -18.63
N ALA A 172 11.21 9.86 -19.00
CA ALA A 172 10.37 8.67 -18.90
C ALA A 172 9.98 8.36 -17.44
N PHE A 173 10.93 8.51 -16.51
CA PHE A 173 10.66 8.36 -15.07
C PHE A 173 9.60 9.35 -14.57
N LEU A 174 9.69 10.61 -14.96
CA LEU A 174 8.67 11.62 -14.62
C LEU A 174 7.29 11.22 -15.19
N GLY A 175 7.24 10.77 -16.45
CA GLY A 175 6.00 10.28 -17.07
C GLY A 175 5.37 9.11 -16.30
N VAL A 176 6.19 8.17 -15.84
CA VAL A 176 5.73 7.04 -15.00
C VAL A 176 5.19 7.54 -13.66
N VAL A 177 5.85 8.48 -12.99
CA VAL A 177 5.39 9.06 -11.72
C VAL A 177 4.04 9.75 -11.88
N ILE A 178 3.88 10.57 -12.92
CA ILE A 178 2.63 11.28 -13.22
C ILE A 178 1.50 10.29 -13.52
N GLY A 179 1.76 9.20 -14.22
CA GLY A 179 0.76 8.17 -14.52
C GLY A 179 0.42 7.28 -13.31
N TYR A 180 1.38 7.00 -12.43
CA TYR A 180 1.23 6.05 -11.32
C TYR A 180 0.40 6.60 -10.15
N LEU A 181 0.60 7.86 -9.77
CA LEU A 181 -0.09 8.44 -8.62
C LEU A 181 -1.61 8.48 -8.76
N PRO A 182 -2.20 8.93 -9.90
CA PRO A 182 -3.65 8.90 -10.09
C PRO A 182 -4.24 7.49 -10.00
N VAL A 183 -3.54 6.47 -10.51
CA VAL A 183 -4.02 5.07 -10.45
C VAL A 183 -4.14 4.58 -9.01
N ILE A 184 -3.14 4.87 -8.16
CA ILE A 184 -3.20 4.55 -6.73
C ILE A 184 -4.37 5.27 -6.06
N TYR A 185 -4.53 6.57 -6.34
CA TYR A 185 -5.60 7.38 -5.75
C TYR A 185 -6.99 6.92 -6.18
N ASN A 186 -7.18 6.58 -7.45
CA ASN A 186 -8.44 6.04 -7.94
C ASN A 186 -8.78 4.68 -7.31
N SER A 187 -7.79 3.80 -7.16
CA SER A 187 -7.98 2.52 -6.47
C SER A 187 -8.31 2.69 -4.99
N PHE A 188 -7.70 3.67 -4.33
CA PHE A 188 -8.02 4.05 -2.96
C PHE A 188 -9.45 4.59 -2.86
N ALA A 189 -9.84 5.54 -3.73
CA ALA A 189 -11.17 6.14 -3.74
C ALA A 189 -12.27 5.10 -3.98
N ALA A 190 -12.08 4.21 -4.95
CA ALA A 190 -13.03 3.13 -5.23
C ALA A 190 -13.23 2.21 -4.01
N ARG A 191 -12.15 1.88 -3.29
CA ARG A 191 -12.25 1.11 -2.05
C ARG A 191 -13.06 1.83 -0.96
N GLU A 192 -12.85 3.13 -0.79
CA GLU A 192 -13.47 3.91 0.28
C GLU A 192 -14.97 4.18 0.05
N ILE A 193 -15.44 4.13 -1.20
CA ILE A 193 -16.88 4.30 -1.51
C ILE A 193 -17.69 3.23 -0.78
N GLU A 194 -17.36 1.95 -0.95
CA GLU A 194 -18.11 0.85 -0.32
C GLU A 194 -17.97 0.86 1.21
N ILE A 195 -16.78 1.23 1.73
CA ILE A 195 -16.59 1.38 3.18
C ILE A 195 -17.50 2.47 3.74
N SER A 196 -17.69 3.56 3.02
CA SER A 196 -18.59 4.65 3.41
C SER A 196 -20.06 4.21 3.34
N LEU A 197 -20.46 3.42 2.33
CA LEU A 197 -21.80 2.86 2.24
C LEU A 197 -22.10 1.86 3.35
N LEU A 198 -21.08 1.14 3.83
CA LEU A 198 -21.21 0.22 4.96
C LEU A 198 -21.56 0.92 6.27
N ASP A 199 -21.16 2.17 6.44
CA ASP A 199 -21.38 2.93 7.66
C ASP A 199 -22.87 3.00 8.04
N ALA A 200 -23.73 3.36 7.10
CA ALA A 200 -25.16 3.39 7.30
C ALA A 200 -25.78 1.99 7.50
N ARG A 201 -25.15 0.95 6.96
CA ARG A 201 -25.68 -0.43 7.01
C ARG A 201 -25.22 -1.22 8.22
N ALA A 202 -24.01 -0.97 8.74
CA ALA A 202 -23.38 -1.79 9.79
C ALA A 202 -22.88 -0.99 11.00
N GLY A 203 -23.09 0.32 11.03
CA GLY A 203 -22.63 1.19 12.11
C GLY A 203 -21.16 1.61 12.03
N SER A 204 -20.73 2.40 13.00
CA SER A 204 -19.38 2.97 13.10
C SER A 204 -18.80 2.84 14.52
N PRO A 205 -17.96 1.84 14.82
CA PRO A 205 -17.36 0.83 13.93
C PRO A 205 -18.37 -0.19 13.43
N PRO A 206 -18.18 -0.74 12.21
CA PRO A 206 -19.14 -1.66 11.64
C PRO A 206 -19.18 -3.00 12.40
N SER A 207 -20.36 -3.62 12.54
CA SER A 207 -20.51 -4.93 13.19
C SER A 207 -21.52 -5.82 12.46
N ALA A 208 -21.42 -7.13 12.69
CA ALA A 208 -22.35 -8.08 12.09
C ALA A 208 -23.76 -7.97 12.71
N SER A 209 -23.86 -7.66 14.01
CA SER A 209 -25.16 -7.46 14.67
C SER A 209 -25.90 -6.26 14.11
N GLU A 210 -25.23 -5.13 13.93
CA GLU A 210 -25.83 -3.93 13.33
C GLU A 210 -26.27 -4.15 11.89
N PHE A 211 -25.40 -4.80 11.07
CA PHE A 211 -25.74 -5.08 9.69
C PHE A 211 -27.03 -5.91 9.58
N LEU A 212 -27.12 -7.04 10.29
CA LEU A 212 -28.29 -7.90 10.26
C LEU A 212 -29.50 -7.25 10.97
N GLY A 213 -29.28 -6.54 12.07
CA GLY A 213 -30.32 -5.84 12.81
C GLY A 213 -31.00 -4.76 11.99
N ARG A 214 -30.22 -3.96 11.23
CA ARG A 214 -30.76 -2.90 10.34
C ARG A 214 -31.45 -3.48 9.09
N LEU A 215 -31.10 -4.68 8.65
CA LEU A 215 -31.85 -5.39 7.60
C LEU A 215 -33.23 -5.80 8.07
N GLY A 216 -33.42 -6.07 9.37
CA GLY A 216 -34.69 -6.50 9.95
C GLY A 216 -35.08 -7.93 9.64
N CYS A 217 -36.32 -8.30 10.03
CA CYS A 217 -36.79 -9.69 10.00
C CYS A 217 -37.04 -10.29 8.62
N CYS A 218 -37.25 -9.50 7.60
CA CYS A 218 -37.63 -10.00 6.27
C CYS A 218 -37.13 -9.09 5.16
N PRO A 219 -35.80 -9.00 4.99
CA PRO A 219 -35.27 -8.25 3.87
C PRO A 219 -35.74 -8.90 2.55
N GLU A 220 -36.07 -8.08 1.57
CA GLU A 220 -36.32 -8.61 0.25
C GLU A 220 -35.03 -9.30 -0.25
N GLN A 221 -35.15 -10.60 -0.59
CA GLN A 221 -33.99 -11.42 -0.97
C GLN A 221 -33.19 -10.80 -2.14
N THR A 222 -33.91 -10.17 -3.08
CA THR A 222 -33.30 -9.49 -4.23
C THR A 222 -32.39 -8.33 -3.80
N VAL A 223 -32.82 -7.51 -2.84
CA VAL A 223 -32.04 -6.39 -2.31
C VAL A 223 -30.80 -6.91 -1.55
N LEU A 224 -30.98 -7.97 -0.77
CA LEU A 224 -29.87 -8.59 -0.05
C LEU A 224 -28.84 -9.20 -1.01
N ASP A 225 -29.31 -9.88 -2.05
CA ASP A 225 -28.44 -10.45 -3.08
C ASP A 225 -27.69 -9.38 -3.87
N GLU A 226 -28.29 -8.21 -4.12
CA GLU A 226 -27.61 -7.06 -4.73
C GLU A 226 -26.51 -6.53 -3.82
N ILE A 227 -26.79 -6.31 -2.54
CA ILE A 227 -25.78 -5.89 -1.55
C ILE A 227 -24.59 -6.86 -1.53
N PHE A 228 -24.87 -8.17 -1.45
CA PHE A 228 -23.79 -9.16 -1.44
C PHE A 228 -23.02 -9.24 -2.75
N ARG A 229 -23.69 -9.04 -3.89
CA ARG A 229 -23.04 -9.00 -5.21
C ARG A 229 -22.11 -7.79 -5.34
N ASP A 230 -22.49 -6.64 -4.82
CA ASP A 230 -21.63 -5.44 -4.78
C ASP A 230 -20.43 -5.68 -3.88
N TRP A 231 -20.61 -6.31 -2.71
CA TRP A 231 -19.49 -6.67 -1.82
C TRP A 231 -18.60 -7.78 -2.40
N GLU A 232 -19.14 -8.71 -3.16
CA GLU A 232 -18.34 -9.69 -3.90
C GLU A 232 -17.41 -8.99 -4.90
N ARG A 233 -17.93 -8.02 -5.66
CA ARG A 233 -17.14 -7.19 -6.59
C ARG A 233 -16.10 -6.37 -5.85
N TRP A 234 -16.50 -5.71 -4.77
CA TRP A 234 -15.56 -4.95 -3.95
C TRP A 234 -14.41 -5.80 -3.42
N CYS A 235 -14.67 -7.02 -2.97
CA CYS A 235 -13.63 -7.95 -2.54
C CYS A 235 -12.67 -8.33 -3.68
N ALA A 236 -13.19 -8.51 -4.90
CA ALA A 236 -12.40 -8.79 -6.08
C ALA A 236 -11.53 -7.58 -6.48
N ASP A 237 -12.10 -6.37 -6.47
CA ASP A 237 -11.40 -5.13 -6.76
C ASP A 237 -10.34 -4.81 -5.69
N LEU A 238 -10.67 -5.02 -4.41
CA LEU A 238 -9.74 -4.91 -3.29
C LEU A 238 -8.54 -5.84 -3.50
N LEU A 239 -8.79 -7.10 -3.80
CA LEU A 239 -7.74 -8.09 -4.04
C LEU A 239 -6.86 -7.69 -5.23
N SER A 240 -7.47 -7.37 -6.36
CA SER A 240 -6.77 -7.01 -7.59
C SER A 240 -5.90 -5.76 -7.43
N SER A 241 -6.46 -4.69 -6.87
CA SER A 241 -5.76 -3.42 -6.67
C SER A 241 -4.62 -3.54 -5.65
N HIS A 242 -4.82 -4.26 -4.54
CA HIS A 242 -3.82 -4.39 -3.49
C HIS A 242 -2.71 -5.41 -3.81
N ILE A 243 -2.96 -6.36 -4.72
CA ILE A 243 -1.90 -7.18 -5.31
C ILE A 243 -1.07 -6.36 -6.29
N SER A 244 -1.72 -5.55 -7.13
CA SER A 244 -1.05 -4.71 -8.12
C SER A 244 -0.28 -3.56 -7.47
N TYR A 245 -0.86 -2.96 -6.44
CA TYR A 245 -0.30 -1.81 -5.72
C TYR A 245 -0.22 -2.06 -4.21
N PRO A 246 0.76 -2.82 -3.72
CA PRO A 246 0.84 -3.24 -2.31
C PRO A 246 0.94 -2.08 -1.30
N VAL A 247 1.29 -0.88 -1.73
CA VAL A 247 1.27 0.32 -0.89
C VAL A 247 -0.13 0.64 -0.36
N LEU A 248 -1.20 0.29 -1.11
CA LEU A 248 -2.59 0.51 -0.72
C LEU A 248 -2.97 -0.20 0.59
N LEU A 249 -2.28 -1.29 0.95
CA LEU A 249 -2.47 -1.98 2.22
C LEU A 249 -2.23 -1.07 3.44
N PHE A 250 -1.37 -0.05 3.27
CA PHE A 250 -1.00 0.89 4.33
C PHE A 250 -1.82 2.18 4.32
N PHE A 251 -2.67 2.38 3.32
CA PHE A 251 -3.58 3.52 3.28
C PHE A 251 -4.73 3.29 4.27
N ARG A 252 -4.92 4.24 5.18
CA ARG A 252 -6.01 4.25 6.15
C ARG A 252 -7.28 4.79 5.53
N SER A 253 -8.43 4.34 6.04
CA SER A 253 -9.72 4.90 5.66
C SER A 253 -9.89 6.35 6.14
N GLN A 254 -10.87 7.04 5.57
CA GLN A 254 -11.11 8.46 5.84
C GLN A 254 -11.54 8.72 7.29
N HIS A 255 -12.23 7.76 7.92
CA HIS A 255 -12.63 7.82 9.32
C HIS A 255 -11.81 6.86 10.19
N SER A 256 -11.48 7.28 11.42
CA SER A 256 -10.59 6.53 12.32
C SER A 256 -11.19 5.23 12.88
N ASN A 257 -12.52 5.11 12.87
CA ASN A 257 -13.28 3.94 13.30
C ASN A 257 -13.64 2.98 12.16
N GLN A 258 -13.16 3.24 10.95
CA GLN A 258 -13.35 2.43 9.77
C GLN A 258 -12.01 1.93 9.20
N SER A 259 -12.03 0.78 8.55
CA SER A 259 -10.90 0.29 7.77
C SER A 259 -11.36 -0.77 6.77
N TRP A 260 -10.60 -0.94 5.68
CA TRP A 260 -10.86 -2.02 4.73
C TRP A 260 -10.78 -3.43 5.38
N VAL A 261 -9.94 -3.59 6.42
CA VAL A 261 -9.89 -4.84 7.20
C VAL A 261 -11.18 -5.04 7.99
N SER A 262 -11.71 -3.97 8.60
CA SER A 262 -12.98 -4.03 9.34
C SER A 262 -14.14 -4.35 8.41
N ALA A 263 -14.23 -3.71 7.24
CA ALA A 263 -15.27 -3.96 6.26
C ALA A 263 -15.24 -5.41 5.76
N LEU A 264 -14.04 -5.91 5.39
CA LEU A 264 -13.86 -7.30 4.95
C LEU A 264 -14.23 -8.29 6.07
N THR A 265 -13.93 -7.94 7.34
CA THR A 265 -14.27 -8.75 8.50
C THR A 265 -15.77 -8.86 8.67
N VAL A 266 -16.50 -7.74 8.63
CA VAL A 266 -17.97 -7.74 8.78
C VAL A 266 -18.64 -8.54 7.66
N MET A 267 -18.17 -8.43 6.43
CA MET A 267 -18.71 -9.22 5.33
C MET A 267 -18.50 -10.73 5.53
N LEU A 268 -17.35 -11.14 6.03
CA LEU A 268 -17.08 -12.54 6.37
C LEU A 268 -17.93 -13.02 7.55
N ASP A 269 -18.11 -12.18 8.57
CA ASP A 269 -18.91 -12.49 9.75
C ASP A 269 -20.40 -12.64 9.37
N VAL A 270 -20.95 -11.64 8.65
CA VAL A 270 -22.37 -11.64 8.20
C VAL A 270 -22.66 -12.82 7.29
N THR A 271 -21.82 -13.04 6.27
CA THR A 271 -22.02 -14.16 5.33
C THR A 271 -21.89 -15.51 6.03
N SER A 272 -21.00 -15.63 7.05
CA SER A 272 -20.87 -16.83 7.89
C SER A 272 -22.15 -17.10 8.70
N LEU A 273 -22.78 -16.07 9.28
CA LEU A 273 -24.04 -16.20 10.00
C LEU A 273 -25.17 -16.68 9.06
N ILE A 274 -25.31 -16.06 7.88
CA ILE A 274 -26.31 -16.44 6.90
C ILE A 274 -26.09 -17.88 6.39
N MET A 275 -24.86 -18.28 6.13
CA MET A 275 -24.52 -19.65 5.74
C MET A 275 -24.78 -20.68 6.86
N THR A 276 -24.74 -20.26 8.13
CA THR A 276 -25.07 -21.11 9.27
C THR A 276 -26.57 -21.28 9.41
N GLY A 277 -27.38 -20.29 9.07
CA GLY A 277 -28.82 -20.28 9.03
C GLY A 277 -29.40 -19.04 9.69
N VAL A 278 -29.90 -18.13 8.90
CA VAL A 278 -30.77 -17.01 9.28
C VAL A 278 -32.14 -17.31 8.68
N ASP A 279 -33.16 -17.26 9.54
CA ASP A 279 -34.51 -17.59 9.09
C ASP A 279 -35.00 -16.63 8.00
N GLY A 280 -35.64 -17.17 6.95
CA GLY A 280 -36.13 -16.38 5.82
C GLY A 280 -35.08 -15.91 4.81
N ILE A 281 -33.78 -16.21 4.96
CA ILE A 281 -32.71 -15.80 4.04
C ILE A 281 -32.08 -16.99 3.33
N HIS A 282 -32.05 -16.95 2.01
CA HIS A 282 -31.33 -17.92 1.18
C HIS A 282 -29.84 -17.60 1.11
N PRO A 283 -28.94 -18.59 1.37
CA PRO A 283 -27.51 -18.32 1.53
C PRO A 283 -26.71 -18.31 0.21
N ASP A 284 -27.34 -18.41 -0.96
CA ASP A 284 -26.60 -18.71 -2.20
C ASP A 284 -25.65 -17.58 -2.61
N GLN A 285 -26.11 -16.34 -2.64
CA GLN A 285 -25.23 -15.19 -2.93
C GLN A 285 -24.24 -14.95 -1.77
N ALA A 286 -24.65 -15.17 -0.53
CA ALA A 286 -23.74 -15.05 0.63
C ALA A 286 -22.56 -16.04 0.56
N LYS A 287 -22.77 -17.26 0.01
CA LYS A 287 -21.68 -18.24 -0.22
C LYS A 287 -20.65 -17.72 -1.22
N LEU A 288 -21.08 -17.08 -2.31
CA LEU A 288 -20.18 -16.51 -3.32
C LEU A 288 -19.38 -15.34 -2.74
N THR A 289 -20.06 -14.44 -2.05
CA THR A 289 -19.42 -13.31 -1.36
C THR A 289 -18.42 -13.80 -0.29
N PHE A 290 -18.79 -14.79 0.52
CA PHE A 290 -17.87 -15.41 1.48
C PHE A 290 -16.63 -15.99 0.81
N ALA A 291 -16.82 -16.73 -0.28
CA ALA A 291 -15.70 -17.34 -1.01
C ALA A 291 -14.73 -16.28 -1.54
N MET A 292 -15.25 -15.17 -2.13
CA MET A 292 -14.42 -14.09 -2.64
C MET A 292 -13.75 -13.29 -1.51
N ALA A 293 -14.47 -12.95 -0.45
CA ALA A 293 -13.94 -12.26 0.72
C ALA A 293 -12.83 -13.08 1.41
N ARG A 294 -13.06 -14.40 1.56
CA ARG A 294 -12.04 -15.32 2.09
C ARG A 294 -10.81 -15.38 1.17
N HIS A 295 -10.99 -15.47 -0.12
CA HIS A 295 -9.88 -15.43 -1.09
C HIS A 295 -9.08 -14.14 -0.90
N ALA A 296 -9.76 -13.00 -0.82
CA ALA A 296 -9.12 -11.70 -0.62
C ALA A 296 -8.28 -11.67 0.67
N VAL A 297 -8.85 -12.06 1.82
CA VAL A 297 -8.13 -11.99 3.10
C VAL A 297 -6.91 -12.91 3.13
N VAL A 298 -7.02 -14.13 2.60
CA VAL A 298 -5.91 -15.10 2.54
C VAL A 298 -4.77 -14.57 1.69
N ASP A 299 -5.10 -14.05 0.53
CA ASP A 299 -4.09 -13.56 -0.41
C ASP A 299 -3.44 -12.27 0.06
N LEU A 300 -4.20 -11.32 0.61
CA LEU A 300 -3.65 -10.08 1.17
C LEU A 300 -2.77 -10.36 2.40
N ALA A 301 -3.11 -11.35 3.23
CA ALA A 301 -2.25 -11.78 4.32
C ALA A 301 -0.88 -12.29 3.84
N GLN A 302 -0.85 -12.99 2.68
CA GLN A 302 0.41 -13.40 2.07
C GLN A 302 1.19 -12.22 1.47
N VAL A 303 0.52 -11.18 0.92
CA VAL A 303 1.20 -9.98 0.37
C VAL A 303 2.05 -9.29 1.44
N VAL A 304 1.52 -9.16 2.66
CA VAL A 304 2.25 -8.55 3.78
C VAL A 304 3.15 -9.52 4.55
N ASP A 305 3.25 -10.77 4.08
CA ASP A 305 4.11 -11.80 4.69
C ASP A 305 3.77 -12.00 6.18
N THR A 306 2.49 -12.26 6.45
CA THR A 306 2.02 -12.58 7.79
C THR A 306 2.24 -14.06 8.08
N GLN A 307 2.49 -14.38 9.36
CA GLN A 307 2.58 -15.76 9.82
C GLN A 307 1.23 -16.22 10.35
N TYR A 308 0.88 -17.46 10.06
CA TYR A 308 -0.30 -18.09 10.64
C TYR A 308 -0.14 -18.20 12.17
N SER A 309 -1.17 -17.77 12.92
CA SER A 309 -1.22 -17.92 14.37
C SER A 309 -2.48 -18.69 14.75
N PRO A 310 -2.36 -19.96 15.15
CA PRO A 310 -3.53 -20.79 15.46
C PRO A 310 -4.26 -20.41 16.76
N HIS A 311 -3.66 -19.56 17.58
CA HIS A 311 -4.20 -19.18 18.90
C HIS A 311 -5.14 -17.97 18.86
N ASP A 312 -5.38 -17.40 17.69
CA ASP A 312 -6.13 -16.14 17.55
C ASP A 312 -7.64 -16.38 17.19
N VAL A 313 -8.18 -17.57 17.45
CA VAL A 313 -9.60 -17.88 17.17
C VAL A 313 -10.44 -17.60 18.41
N GLY A 314 -10.89 -16.36 18.61
CA GLY A 314 -11.60 -16.04 19.86
C GLY A 314 -12.45 -14.77 19.88
N ARG A 315 -12.79 -14.15 18.70
CA ARG A 315 -13.63 -12.93 18.67
C ARG A 315 -15.08 -13.15 19.13
N LEU A 316 -15.58 -14.38 19.06
CA LEU A 316 -16.94 -14.74 19.45
C LEU A 316 -16.89 -15.96 20.36
N GLY A 317 -17.02 -15.76 21.66
CA GLY A 317 -17.17 -16.81 22.65
C GLY A 317 -18.58 -17.40 22.68
N ALA A 318 -18.78 -18.49 23.44
CA ALA A 318 -20.10 -19.12 23.54
C ALA A 318 -21.16 -18.19 24.16
N GLU A 319 -20.78 -17.40 25.16
CA GLU A 319 -21.68 -16.42 25.78
C GLU A 319 -21.96 -15.22 24.84
N ASP A 320 -20.95 -14.78 24.08
CA ASP A 320 -21.15 -13.71 23.09
C ASP A 320 -22.06 -14.18 21.95
N LEU A 321 -21.98 -15.44 21.54
CA LEU A 321 -22.90 -16.01 20.55
C LEU A 321 -24.35 -16.02 21.07
N LYS A 322 -24.58 -16.34 22.36
CA LYS A 322 -25.91 -16.25 22.97
C LYS A 322 -26.42 -14.82 22.99
N ARG A 323 -25.54 -13.87 23.37
CA ARG A 323 -25.88 -12.42 23.34
C ARG A 323 -26.23 -11.95 21.94
N LEU A 324 -25.42 -12.33 20.93
CA LEU A 324 -25.67 -11.99 19.53
C LEU A 324 -27.03 -12.51 19.06
N ARG A 325 -27.38 -13.77 19.39
CA ARG A 325 -28.70 -14.33 19.09
C ARG A 325 -29.83 -13.54 19.72
N SER A 326 -29.70 -13.21 21.00
CA SER A 326 -30.69 -12.42 21.73
C SER A 326 -30.88 -11.02 21.15
N GLU A 327 -29.79 -10.36 20.79
CA GLU A 327 -29.79 -9.03 20.18
C GLU A 327 -30.46 -9.06 18.80
N LEU A 328 -30.07 -10.00 17.93
CA LEU A 328 -30.68 -10.14 16.61
C LEU A 328 -32.16 -10.52 16.70
N ALA A 329 -32.55 -11.37 17.67
CA ALA A 329 -33.95 -11.69 17.90
C ALA A 329 -34.78 -10.45 18.32
N SER A 330 -34.21 -9.50 19.07
CA SER A 330 -34.88 -8.24 19.41
C SER A 330 -35.15 -7.35 18.20
N HIS A 331 -34.36 -7.50 17.13
CA HIS A 331 -34.57 -6.86 15.83
C HIS A 331 -35.39 -7.73 14.85
N GLY A 332 -35.95 -8.84 15.33
CA GLY A 332 -36.75 -9.76 14.53
C GLY A 332 -35.95 -10.73 13.64
N VAL A 333 -34.62 -10.77 13.78
CA VAL A 333 -33.75 -11.67 13.01
C VAL A 333 -33.46 -12.93 13.82
N THR A 334 -33.94 -14.09 13.36
CA THR A 334 -33.77 -15.36 14.03
C THR A 334 -32.58 -16.14 13.45
N LEU A 335 -31.58 -16.41 14.29
CA LEU A 335 -30.48 -17.32 13.94
C LEU A 335 -30.86 -18.75 14.34
N TYR A 336 -30.58 -19.70 13.47
CA TYR A 336 -30.74 -21.11 13.76
C TYR A 336 -29.92 -21.54 14.97
N ASP A 337 -30.56 -22.20 15.95
CA ASP A 337 -29.96 -22.56 17.28
C ASP A 337 -29.75 -24.07 17.44
N GLY A 338 -29.62 -24.85 16.39
CA GLY A 338 -29.28 -26.26 16.45
C GLY A 338 -27.85 -26.49 16.96
N ALA A 339 -27.62 -27.62 17.62
CA ALA A 339 -26.29 -27.97 18.16
C ALA A 339 -25.19 -27.95 17.09
N ASP A 340 -25.52 -28.25 15.86
CA ASP A 340 -24.64 -28.20 14.68
C ASP A 340 -24.38 -26.78 14.15
N ALA A 341 -25.24 -25.80 14.47
CA ALA A 341 -25.09 -24.42 13.99
C ALA A 341 -23.84 -23.75 14.57
N ALA A 342 -23.61 -23.89 15.88
CA ALA A 342 -22.43 -23.34 16.52
C ALA A 342 -21.13 -23.98 15.99
N GLU A 343 -21.16 -25.29 15.73
CA GLU A 343 -20.02 -26.02 15.15
C GLU A 343 -19.75 -25.57 13.69
N ARG A 344 -20.80 -25.41 12.88
CA ARG A 344 -20.69 -24.92 11.50
C ARG A 344 -20.09 -23.51 11.47
N LEU A 345 -20.58 -22.60 12.32
CA LEU A 345 -20.06 -21.25 12.43
C LEU A 345 -18.58 -21.27 12.85
N ALA A 346 -18.20 -22.08 13.83
CA ALA A 346 -16.82 -22.23 14.26
C ALA A 346 -15.92 -22.73 13.11
N LYS A 347 -16.38 -23.71 12.32
CA LYS A 347 -15.64 -24.20 11.14
C LYS A 347 -15.45 -23.12 10.08
N LEU A 348 -16.45 -22.27 9.82
CA LEU A 348 -16.32 -21.16 8.88
C LEU A 348 -15.31 -20.11 9.38
N ARG A 349 -15.37 -19.75 10.66
CA ARG A 349 -14.48 -18.76 11.30
C ARG A 349 -13.00 -19.17 11.23
N ILE A 350 -12.68 -20.44 11.42
CA ILE A 350 -11.31 -20.97 11.28
C ILE A 350 -10.73 -20.71 9.89
N LEU A 351 -11.57 -20.60 8.85
CA LEU A 351 -11.10 -20.38 7.48
C LEU A 351 -10.59 -18.96 7.21
N TYR A 352 -10.95 -17.98 8.03
CA TYR A 352 -10.60 -16.55 7.76
C TYR A 352 -10.07 -15.79 8.98
N GLU A 353 -10.54 -16.03 10.20
CA GLU A 353 -10.15 -15.28 11.40
C GLU A 353 -8.62 -15.26 11.64
N PRO A 354 -7.88 -16.37 11.50
CA PRO A 354 -6.42 -16.34 11.69
C PRO A 354 -5.71 -15.37 10.75
N TYR A 355 -6.20 -15.22 9.51
CA TYR A 355 -5.65 -14.29 8.53
C TYR A 355 -5.99 -12.84 8.87
N LEU A 356 -7.24 -12.58 9.33
CA LEU A 356 -7.66 -11.25 9.80
C LEU A 356 -6.85 -10.79 11.00
N TYR A 357 -6.63 -11.65 12.00
CA TYR A 357 -5.77 -11.32 13.14
C TYR A 357 -4.34 -11.00 12.71
N SER A 358 -3.80 -11.79 11.80
CA SER A 358 -2.46 -11.58 11.27
C SER A 358 -2.34 -10.23 10.53
N LEU A 359 -3.34 -9.87 9.71
CA LEU A 359 -3.44 -8.58 9.03
C LEU A 359 -3.59 -7.43 10.03
N SER A 360 -4.53 -7.55 10.98
CA SER A 360 -4.77 -6.58 12.04
C SER A 360 -3.50 -6.25 12.80
N ARG A 361 -2.78 -7.27 13.29
CA ARG A 361 -1.52 -7.07 14.02
C ARG A 361 -0.42 -6.46 13.15
N ARG A 362 -0.33 -6.88 11.89
CA ARG A 362 0.69 -6.40 10.96
C ARG A 362 0.49 -4.96 10.56
N LEU A 363 -0.76 -4.57 10.32
CA LEU A 363 -1.14 -3.24 9.85
C LEU A 363 -1.53 -2.29 10.99
N LEU A 364 -1.67 -2.79 12.22
CA LEU A 364 -2.19 -2.04 13.37
C LEU A 364 -3.60 -1.48 13.09
N MET A 365 -4.46 -2.29 12.46
CA MET A 365 -5.87 -2.01 12.24
C MET A 365 -6.70 -2.86 13.21
N THR A 366 -7.64 -2.26 13.92
CA THR A 366 -8.51 -2.99 14.85
C THR A 366 -9.52 -3.83 14.08
N LEU A 367 -9.79 -5.05 14.57
CA LEU A 367 -10.90 -5.86 14.07
C LEU A 367 -12.21 -5.39 14.74
N PRO A 368 -13.31 -5.35 14.00
CA PRO A 368 -14.60 -4.97 14.57
C PRO A 368 -15.14 -6.05 15.50
N PRO A 369 -15.98 -5.69 16.48
CA PRO A 369 -16.69 -6.67 17.30
C PRO A 369 -17.80 -7.36 16.50
N TRP A 370 -18.27 -8.52 16.95
CA TRP A 370 -19.45 -9.17 16.41
C TRP A 370 -20.74 -8.46 16.81
N ILE A 371 -20.75 -7.93 18.03
CA ILE A 371 -21.86 -7.23 18.66
C ILE A 371 -21.47 -5.77 18.82
N HIS A 372 -22.33 -4.87 18.41
CA HIS A 372 -22.10 -3.46 18.63
C HIS A 372 -22.16 -3.13 20.13
N THR A 373 -21.11 -2.53 20.68
CA THR A 373 -20.98 -2.26 22.12
C THR A 373 -21.06 -0.76 22.46
N ASP A 374 -20.91 0.10 21.45
CA ASP A 374 -20.87 1.54 21.65
C ASP A 374 -22.14 2.20 21.14
N HIS A 375 -22.83 2.94 22.00
CA HIS A 375 -23.98 3.78 21.62
C HIS A 375 -23.54 5.14 21.04
N ASN A 376 -22.36 5.18 20.41
CA ASN A 376 -21.91 6.39 19.74
C ASN A 376 -22.68 6.60 18.43
N LYS A 377 -22.91 7.85 18.08
CA LYS A 377 -23.49 8.19 16.79
C LYS A 377 -22.59 7.70 15.65
N ASP A 378 -23.20 7.16 14.62
CA ASP A 378 -22.51 6.79 13.39
C ASP A 378 -21.88 8.00 12.72
N ASN A 379 -20.86 7.78 11.87
CA ASN A 379 -20.18 8.88 11.20
C ASN A 379 -21.11 9.73 10.34
N TRP A 380 -22.14 9.12 9.73
CA TRP A 380 -23.12 9.83 8.92
C TRP A 380 -24.13 10.65 9.76
N GLN A 381 -24.31 10.29 11.03
CA GLN A 381 -25.18 11.02 11.97
C GLN A 381 -24.45 12.14 12.69
N ALA A 382 -23.12 12.09 12.77
CA ALA A 382 -22.32 13.04 13.53
C ALA A 382 -21.89 14.22 12.65
N GLY A 383 -22.28 15.44 13.06
CA GLY A 383 -21.88 16.67 12.38
C GLY A 383 -21.24 17.71 13.30
N PRO A 384 -20.34 18.55 12.80
CA PRO A 384 -19.73 19.62 13.60
C PRO A 384 -20.75 20.66 14.10
N TRP A 385 -21.94 20.66 13.51
CA TRP A 385 -23.03 21.61 13.78
C TRP A 385 -24.10 21.05 14.73
N ASP A 386 -24.01 19.78 15.13
CA ASP A 386 -25.04 19.11 15.96
C ASP A 386 -25.41 19.89 17.19
N ARG A 387 -24.42 20.46 17.91
CA ARG A 387 -24.66 21.27 19.08
C ARG A 387 -25.45 22.55 18.76
N ALA A 388 -25.15 23.20 17.64
CA ALA A 388 -25.83 24.39 17.20
C ALA A 388 -27.27 24.09 16.73
N ILE A 389 -27.44 22.96 16.03
CA ILE A 389 -28.75 22.46 15.56
C ILE A 389 -29.62 22.12 16.78
N GLN A 390 -29.10 21.40 17.77
CA GLN A 390 -29.81 21.06 19.00
C GLN A 390 -30.20 22.31 19.82
N ALA A 391 -29.27 23.26 19.95
CA ALA A 391 -29.56 24.51 20.64
C ALA A 391 -30.71 25.26 19.95
N ARG A 392 -30.72 25.31 18.61
CA ARG A 392 -31.76 25.98 17.82
C ARG A 392 -33.10 25.24 17.84
N ALA A 393 -33.08 23.89 17.87
CA ALA A 393 -34.29 23.08 18.02
C ALA A 393 -34.95 23.26 19.39
N LEU A 394 -34.18 23.48 20.45
CA LEU A 394 -34.68 23.81 21.80
C LEU A 394 -35.31 25.20 21.86
N GLU A 395 -34.80 26.15 21.06
CA GLU A 395 -35.38 27.52 20.97
C GLU A 395 -36.67 27.52 20.13
N HIS A 396 -36.88 26.56 19.23
CA HIS A 396 -38.04 26.49 18.33
C HIS A 396 -38.64 25.06 18.31
N PRO A 397 -39.36 24.64 19.37
CA PRO A 397 -39.85 23.27 19.54
C PRO A 397 -40.88 22.79 18.51
N GLY A 398 -41.34 23.66 17.60
CA GLY A 398 -42.26 23.29 16.50
C GLY A 398 -41.61 22.73 15.24
N HIS A 399 -40.28 22.63 15.19
CA HIS A 399 -39.51 22.09 14.07
C HIS A 399 -38.58 20.96 14.53
N ALA A 400 -39.09 20.07 15.40
CA ALA A 400 -38.42 18.81 15.65
C ALA A 400 -38.34 18.07 14.33
N ALA A 401 -37.13 17.91 13.80
CA ALA A 401 -36.90 17.05 12.66
C ALA A 401 -37.37 15.64 13.03
N ASP A 402 -38.28 15.09 12.25
CA ASP A 402 -38.65 13.68 12.35
C ASP A 402 -37.36 12.86 12.37
N GLU A 403 -37.15 12.10 13.43
CA GLU A 403 -36.14 11.04 13.45
C GLU A 403 -36.59 9.96 12.45
N HIS A 404 -36.31 10.20 11.18
CA HIS A 404 -36.45 9.18 10.14
C HIS A 404 -35.16 8.35 10.13
N PHE A 405 -35.14 7.30 10.94
CA PHE A 405 -34.56 5.95 10.75
C PHE A 405 -34.62 5.17 12.04
#